data_785fab4c22c3ea619d443a2e55812277
#
_entry.id   785fab4c22c3ea619d443a2e55812277
#
_cell.length_a   1.000
_cell.length_b   1.000
_cell.length_c   1.000
_cell.angle_alpha   90.00
_cell.angle_beta   90.00
_cell.angle_gamma   90.00
#
_symmetry.space_group_name_H-M   'P 1'
#
loop_
_entity.id
_entity.type
_entity.pdbx_description
1 polymer ?
#
loop_
_entity_poly.entity_id
_entity_poly.type
_entity_poly.pdbx_seq_one_letter_code
_entity_poly.pdbx_strand_id
1 'polypeptide(L)'
;GEIIPIDKTDLPITLPHIDAYRPTDDGMPPLARASDWLNVTYNGKDAQRECNTMPQWAGSCWYYLRYMDPRNPNAPFSETAVNYWQNVDLYIGGVEHAVLHLLYARFWHKVLYDCGLVPTKEPFKKLFNQGMLLAYSYRDPRGKYHPPTAVVNQPDSAVVLVPTKWSDANPLPTELKGLRIVRHASVEAPSRCEMFL
;
A
#
# COMPACT_ATOMS: atom_id res chain seq x y z
N GLY A 1 -5.41 20.94 -22.80
CA GLY A 1 -4.78 20.33 -23.98
C GLY A 1 -5.52 19.07 -24.41
N GLU A 2 -5.26 18.58 -25.59
CA GLU A 2 -5.77 17.32 -26.08
C GLU A 2 -4.99 16.16 -25.42
N ILE A 3 -5.69 15.12 -24.96
CA ILE A 3 -5.06 13.90 -24.43
C ILE A 3 -4.84 12.95 -25.60
N ILE A 4 -3.57 12.61 -25.85
CA ILE A 4 -3.17 11.73 -26.96
C ILE A 4 -2.57 10.46 -26.36
N PRO A 5 -3.13 9.27 -26.61
CA PRO A 5 -2.51 8.01 -26.20
C PRO A 5 -1.23 7.77 -26.98
N ILE A 6 -0.20 7.27 -26.28
CA ILE A 6 1.07 6.85 -26.90
C ILE A 6 0.84 5.64 -27.79
N ASP A 7 1.46 5.62 -28.98
CA ASP A 7 1.40 4.45 -29.86
C ASP A 7 2.03 3.22 -29.17
N LYS A 8 1.48 2.04 -29.47
CA LYS A 8 1.97 0.77 -28.89
C LYS A 8 3.42 0.47 -29.27
N THR A 9 3.87 0.96 -30.42
CA THR A 9 5.25 0.80 -30.88
C THR A 9 6.26 1.60 -30.09
N ASP A 10 5.80 2.65 -29.40
CA ASP A 10 6.63 3.52 -28.54
C ASP A 10 6.73 3.03 -27.08
N LEU A 11 6.10 1.90 -26.77
CA LEU A 11 6.13 1.30 -25.44
C LEU A 11 7.31 0.31 -25.29
N PRO A 12 7.89 0.17 -24.12
CA PRO A 12 7.51 0.80 -22.84
C PRO A 12 8.10 2.21 -22.69
N ILE A 13 7.35 3.11 -22.03
CA ILE A 13 7.91 4.38 -21.60
C ILE A 13 8.70 4.13 -20.31
N THR A 14 10.02 4.31 -20.39
CA THR A 14 10.91 4.17 -19.23
C THR A 14 10.89 5.43 -18.38
N LEU A 15 10.88 5.25 -17.06
CA LEU A 15 10.98 6.36 -16.14
C LEU A 15 12.39 6.96 -16.12
N PRO A 16 12.54 8.28 -15.99
CA PRO A 16 13.83 8.93 -15.89
C PRO A 16 14.45 8.70 -14.52
N HIS A 17 15.77 8.77 -14.45
CA HIS A 17 16.43 8.94 -13.15
C HIS A 17 16.26 10.40 -12.70
N ILE A 18 15.85 10.61 -11.45
CA ILE A 18 15.75 11.93 -10.82
C ILE A 18 16.46 11.90 -9.47
N ASP A 19 17.16 12.99 -9.13
CA ASP A 19 17.97 13.07 -7.91
C ASP A 19 17.13 13.09 -6.64
N ALA A 20 15.88 13.54 -6.71
CA ALA A 20 14.98 13.65 -5.57
C ALA A 20 13.54 13.28 -5.94
N TYR A 21 13.03 12.22 -5.33
CA TYR A 21 11.62 11.80 -5.45
C TYR A 21 10.74 12.58 -4.47
N ARG A 22 10.69 13.90 -4.62
CA ARG A 22 9.84 14.80 -3.83
C ARG A 22 8.92 15.57 -4.77
N PRO A 23 7.68 15.88 -4.34
CA PRO A 23 6.83 16.80 -5.07
C PRO A 23 7.55 18.11 -5.35
N THR A 24 7.14 18.83 -6.37
CA THR A 24 7.59 20.19 -6.63
C THR A 24 7.01 21.16 -5.58
N ASP A 25 7.52 22.37 -5.50
CA ASP A 25 7.06 23.36 -4.50
C ASP A 25 5.61 23.80 -4.76
N ASP A 26 5.13 23.67 -5.98
CA ASP A 26 3.73 23.88 -6.39
C ASP A 26 2.85 22.62 -6.27
N GLY A 27 3.40 21.53 -5.69
CA GLY A 27 2.67 20.30 -5.42
C GLY A 27 2.52 19.34 -6.61
N MET A 28 3.24 19.57 -7.71
CA MET A 28 3.26 18.64 -8.83
C MET A 28 4.01 17.34 -8.47
N PRO A 29 3.70 16.21 -9.15
CA PRO A 29 4.37 14.93 -8.91
C PRO A 29 5.89 15.00 -9.11
N PRO A 30 6.66 14.10 -8.47
CA PRO A 30 8.12 14.07 -8.60
C PRO A 30 8.63 14.03 -10.04
N LEU A 31 7.93 13.34 -10.96
CA LEU A 31 8.29 13.26 -12.38
C LEU A 31 8.25 14.62 -13.10
N ALA A 32 7.50 15.59 -12.59
CA ALA A 32 7.47 16.94 -13.13
C ALA A 32 8.84 17.66 -13.01
N ARG A 33 9.76 17.17 -12.15
CA ARG A 33 11.14 17.66 -12.05
C ARG A 33 12.04 17.23 -13.21
N ALA A 34 11.65 16.20 -13.95
CA ALA A 34 12.39 15.70 -15.10
C ALA A 34 11.94 16.42 -16.39
N SER A 35 12.30 17.69 -16.54
CA SER A 35 11.86 18.54 -17.65
C SER A 35 12.12 17.95 -19.01
N ASP A 36 13.28 17.32 -19.23
CA ASP A 36 13.68 16.73 -20.51
C ASP A 36 12.90 15.45 -20.82
N TRP A 37 12.46 14.75 -19.79
CA TRP A 37 11.57 13.60 -19.93
C TRP A 37 10.12 14.01 -20.10
N LEU A 38 9.69 15.06 -19.40
CA LEU A 38 8.31 15.57 -19.42
C LEU A 38 7.95 16.21 -20.74
N ASN A 39 8.82 17.13 -21.23
CA ASN A 39 8.57 17.90 -22.45
C ASN A 39 9.13 17.14 -23.66
N VAL A 40 8.27 16.80 -24.59
CA VAL A 40 8.62 16.00 -25.76
C VAL A 40 7.98 16.58 -27.02
N THR A 41 8.54 16.22 -28.17
CA THR A 41 7.87 16.42 -29.45
C THR A 41 7.21 15.09 -29.83
N TYR A 42 5.90 15.08 -29.96
CA TYR A 42 5.15 13.89 -30.36
C TYR A 42 4.32 14.18 -31.62
N ASN A 43 4.50 13.35 -32.66
CA ASN A 43 3.87 13.56 -33.96
C ASN A 43 4.09 14.97 -34.53
N GLY A 44 5.30 15.53 -34.33
CA GLY A 44 5.68 16.86 -34.84
C GLY A 44 5.08 18.03 -34.08
N LYS A 45 4.48 17.81 -32.92
CA LYS A 45 3.92 18.83 -32.04
C LYS A 45 4.57 18.80 -30.68
N ASP A 46 4.71 19.98 -30.05
CA ASP A 46 5.13 20.06 -28.68
C ASP A 46 4.07 19.46 -27.76
N ALA A 47 4.49 18.56 -26.89
CA ALA A 47 3.63 17.82 -25.98
C ALA A 47 4.29 17.63 -24.61
N GLN A 48 3.49 17.27 -23.63
CA GLN A 48 3.98 16.88 -22.29
C GLN A 48 3.50 15.48 -21.97
N ARG A 49 4.40 14.67 -21.42
CA ARG A 49 4.02 13.36 -20.87
C ARG A 49 3.21 13.55 -19.60
N GLU A 50 2.28 12.61 -19.35
CA GLU A 50 1.65 12.51 -18.04
C GLU A 50 2.71 12.21 -16.97
N CYS A 51 2.78 13.05 -15.94
CA CYS A 51 3.77 12.93 -14.88
C CYS A 51 3.20 12.29 -13.59
N ASN A 52 1.88 12.09 -13.51
CA ASN A 52 1.28 11.30 -12.44
C ASN A 52 1.50 9.82 -12.71
N THR A 53 1.91 9.10 -11.69
CA THR A 53 1.91 7.64 -11.71
C THR A 53 0.56 7.11 -11.25
N MET A 54 0.19 5.92 -11.68
CA MET A 54 -0.97 5.24 -11.13
C MET A 54 -0.81 5.07 -9.61
N PRO A 55 -1.91 5.12 -8.81
CA PRO A 55 -1.84 4.90 -7.37
C PRO A 55 -1.12 3.60 -7.01
N GLN A 56 -0.50 3.57 -5.85
CA GLN A 56 0.32 2.43 -5.37
C GLN A 56 -0.37 1.05 -5.47
N TRP A 57 -1.70 0.99 -5.38
CA TRP A 57 -2.50 -0.23 -5.51
C TRP A 57 -2.60 -0.77 -6.95
N ALA A 58 -2.14 -0.02 -7.95
CA ALA A 58 -2.17 -0.45 -9.34
C ALA A 58 -1.35 -1.71 -9.61
N GLY A 59 -0.25 -1.91 -8.90
CA GLY A 59 0.53 -3.13 -8.99
C GLY A 59 -0.16 -4.33 -8.37
N SER A 60 -0.73 -4.16 -7.19
CA SER A 60 -1.36 -5.25 -6.44
C SER A 60 -2.81 -5.54 -6.84
N CYS A 61 -3.46 -4.64 -7.58
CA CYS A 61 -4.88 -4.80 -7.92
C CYS A 61 -5.17 -5.98 -8.85
N TRP A 62 -4.18 -6.52 -9.53
CA TRP A 62 -4.32 -7.63 -10.47
C TRP A 62 -3.39 -8.81 -10.19
N TYR A 63 -2.68 -8.83 -9.06
CA TYR A 63 -1.68 -9.85 -8.73
C TYR A 63 -2.24 -11.27 -8.78
N TYR A 64 -3.49 -11.47 -8.36
CA TYR A 64 -4.16 -12.77 -8.37
C TYR A 64 -4.29 -13.36 -9.78
N LEU A 65 -4.43 -12.52 -10.80
CA LEU A 65 -4.40 -12.96 -12.20
C LEU A 65 -2.99 -13.37 -12.62
N ARG A 66 -1.98 -12.57 -12.25
CA ARG A 66 -0.59 -12.89 -12.54
C ARG A 66 -0.16 -14.20 -11.88
N TYR A 67 -0.67 -14.51 -10.70
CA TYR A 67 -0.37 -15.77 -9.99
C TYR A 67 -0.88 -17.01 -10.71
N MET A 68 -1.85 -16.90 -11.60
CA MET A 68 -2.33 -18.00 -12.42
C MET A 68 -1.30 -18.46 -13.46
N ASP A 69 -0.44 -17.53 -13.91
CA ASP A 69 0.59 -17.80 -14.92
C ASP A 69 1.84 -16.91 -14.69
N PRO A 70 2.56 -17.10 -13.56
CA PRO A 70 3.56 -16.14 -13.09
C PRO A 70 4.84 -16.11 -13.93
N ARG A 71 5.08 -17.14 -14.75
CA ARG A 71 6.29 -17.27 -15.57
C ARG A 71 6.09 -16.94 -17.04
N ASN A 72 4.93 -16.46 -17.42
CA ASN A 72 4.64 -16.13 -18.82
C ASN A 72 5.42 -14.85 -19.22
N PRO A 73 6.37 -14.94 -20.19
CA PRO A 73 7.14 -13.78 -20.59
C PRO A 73 6.43 -12.93 -21.65
N ASN A 74 5.36 -13.46 -22.29
CA ASN A 74 4.75 -12.86 -23.44
C ASN A 74 3.42 -12.15 -23.16
N ALA A 75 2.78 -12.49 -22.02
CA ALA A 75 1.50 -11.94 -21.64
C ALA A 75 1.38 -11.83 -20.10
N PRO A 76 0.48 -10.98 -19.59
CA PRO A 76 0.20 -10.90 -18.16
C PRO A 76 -0.21 -12.25 -17.56
N PHE A 77 -0.95 -13.05 -18.32
CA PHE A 77 -1.40 -14.42 -18.05
C PHE A 77 -1.90 -15.04 -19.37
N SER A 78 -1.92 -16.37 -19.46
CA SER A 78 -2.47 -17.06 -20.63
C SER A 78 -3.99 -17.21 -20.51
N GLU A 79 -4.67 -17.22 -21.65
CA GLU A 79 -6.10 -17.48 -21.73
C GLU A 79 -6.46 -18.86 -21.11
N THR A 80 -5.64 -19.88 -21.36
CA THR A 80 -5.82 -21.22 -20.79
C THR A 80 -5.78 -21.18 -19.26
N ALA A 81 -4.82 -20.46 -18.66
CA ALA A 81 -4.70 -20.41 -17.21
C ALA A 81 -5.88 -19.64 -16.59
N VAL A 82 -6.26 -18.49 -17.16
CA VAL A 82 -7.38 -17.70 -16.63
C VAL A 82 -8.72 -18.42 -16.80
N ASN A 83 -8.94 -19.15 -17.89
CA ASN A 83 -10.15 -19.93 -18.09
C ASN A 83 -10.24 -21.14 -17.14
N TYR A 84 -9.10 -21.74 -16.78
CA TYR A 84 -9.06 -22.85 -15.84
C TYR A 84 -9.31 -22.40 -14.40
N TRP A 85 -8.60 -21.38 -13.92
CA TRP A 85 -8.68 -20.91 -12.55
C TRP A 85 -9.87 -19.98 -12.32
N GLN A 86 -10.31 -19.26 -13.37
CA GLN A 86 -11.41 -18.28 -13.34
C GLN A 86 -11.28 -17.28 -12.19
N ASN A 87 -12.44 -16.81 -11.65
CA ASN A 87 -12.41 -15.93 -10.49
C ASN A 87 -12.08 -16.70 -9.20
N VAL A 88 -11.45 -16.00 -8.27
CA VAL A 88 -11.01 -16.55 -6.99
C VAL A 88 -12.23 -17.02 -6.17
N ASP A 89 -12.20 -18.26 -5.66
CA ASP A 89 -13.33 -18.84 -4.93
C ASP A 89 -13.55 -18.19 -3.57
N LEU A 90 -12.48 -17.90 -2.83
CA LEU A 90 -12.53 -17.26 -1.53
C LEU A 90 -11.37 -16.26 -1.39
N TYR A 91 -11.71 -15.02 -1.10
CA TYR A 91 -10.76 -13.95 -0.86
C TYR A 91 -10.87 -13.46 0.57
N ILE A 92 -9.77 -13.49 1.31
CA ILE A 92 -9.73 -13.14 2.74
C ILE A 92 -8.88 -11.89 2.91
N GLY A 93 -9.43 -10.89 3.60
CA GLY A 93 -8.72 -9.65 3.84
C GLY A 93 -9.40 -8.74 4.83
N GLY A 94 -8.62 -7.83 5.43
CA GLY A 94 -9.11 -6.86 6.41
C GLY A 94 -10.10 -5.85 5.83
N VAL A 95 -10.92 -5.28 6.70
CA VAL A 95 -11.96 -4.30 6.32
C VAL A 95 -11.37 -3.03 5.71
N GLU A 96 -10.16 -2.66 6.07
CA GLU A 96 -9.43 -1.50 5.54
C GLU A 96 -9.24 -1.56 4.02
N HIS A 97 -9.23 -2.77 3.46
CA HIS A 97 -9.08 -2.96 2.02
C HIS A 97 -10.37 -2.76 1.22
N ALA A 98 -11.51 -2.60 1.87
CA ALA A 98 -12.79 -2.44 1.18
C ALA A 98 -12.81 -1.22 0.23
N VAL A 99 -12.24 -0.11 0.68
CA VAL A 99 -12.15 1.14 -0.10
C VAL A 99 -10.76 1.36 -0.73
N LEU A 100 -9.83 0.44 -0.54
CA LEU A 100 -8.47 0.49 -1.07
C LEU A 100 -8.30 -0.58 -2.15
N HIS A 101 -7.61 -1.68 -1.78
CA HIS A 101 -7.27 -2.76 -2.70
C HIS A 101 -8.49 -3.40 -3.38
N LEU A 102 -9.57 -3.68 -2.64
CA LEU A 102 -10.71 -4.42 -3.20
C LEU A 102 -11.48 -3.60 -4.24
N LEU A 103 -11.66 -2.30 -3.99
CA LEU A 103 -12.31 -1.41 -4.95
C LEU A 103 -11.47 -1.30 -6.22
N TYR A 104 -10.17 -1.15 -6.08
CA TYR A 104 -9.24 -1.05 -7.20
C TYR A 104 -9.17 -2.36 -7.99
N ALA A 105 -9.05 -3.51 -7.31
CA ALA A 105 -9.02 -4.82 -7.95
C ALA A 105 -10.31 -5.09 -8.73
N ARG A 106 -11.46 -4.76 -8.16
CA ARG A 106 -12.75 -4.93 -8.84
C ARG A 106 -12.90 -4.03 -10.06
N PHE A 107 -12.52 -2.77 -9.95
CA PHE A 107 -12.55 -1.83 -11.08
C PHE A 107 -11.64 -2.32 -12.21
N TRP A 108 -10.39 -2.67 -11.89
CA TRP A 108 -9.42 -3.15 -12.87
C TRP A 108 -9.86 -4.44 -13.55
N HIS A 109 -10.42 -5.37 -12.77
CA HIS A 109 -10.96 -6.61 -13.32
C HIS A 109 -12.11 -6.37 -14.32
N LYS A 110 -12.99 -5.40 -14.04
CA LYS A 110 -14.05 -5.01 -14.97
C LYS A 110 -13.50 -4.41 -16.26
N VAL A 111 -12.47 -3.59 -16.18
CA VAL A 111 -11.76 -3.08 -17.38
C VAL A 111 -11.19 -4.23 -18.20
N LEU A 112 -10.53 -5.19 -17.55
CA LEU A 112 -10.00 -6.38 -18.24
C LEU A 112 -11.11 -7.24 -18.86
N TYR A 113 -12.27 -7.35 -18.20
CA TYR A 113 -13.44 -8.03 -18.75
C TYR A 113 -13.98 -7.30 -19.99
N ASP A 114 -14.11 -6.00 -19.95
CA ASP A 114 -14.58 -5.18 -21.09
C ASP A 114 -13.60 -5.25 -22.28
N CYS A 115 -12.31 -5.45 -21.99
CA CYS A 115 -11.28 -5.72 -23.00
C CYS A 115 -11.25 -7.19 -23.49
N GLY A 116 -12.10 -8.07 -22.97
CA GLY A 116 -12.13 -9.49 -23.33
C GLY A 116 -10.95 -10.33 -22.83
N LEU A 117 -10.21 -9.84 -21.83
CA LEU A 117 -9.01 -10.51 -21.31
C LEU A 117 -9.30 -11.50 -20.17
N VAL A 118 -10.42 -11.36 -19.50
CA VAL A 118 -10.87 -12.27 -18.43
C VAL A 118 -12.31 -12.72 -18.69
N PRO A 119 -12.70 -13.95 -18.31
CA PRO A 119 -14.01 -14.51 -18.64
C PRO A 119 -15.14 -14.08 -17.70
N THR A 120 -14.82 -13.45 -16.57
CA THR A 120 -15.80 -13.13 -15.51
C THR A 120 -15.81 -11.63 -15.22
N LYS A 121 -16.98 -11.10 -14.83
CA LYS A 121 -17.14 -9.68 -14.47
C LYS A 121 -16.64 -9.35 -13.08
N GLU A 122 -16.58 -10.33 -12.19
CA GLU A 122 -16.17 -10.14 -10.79
C GLU A 122 -14.91 -10.95 -10.49
N PRO A 123 -13.94 -10.37 -9.79
CA PRO A 123 -12.67 -11.05 -9.50
C PRO A 123 -12.82 -12.18 -8.48
N PHE A 124 -13.71 -12.03 -7.50
CA PHE A 124 -13.86 -12.91 -6.35
C PHE A 124 -15.29 -13.42 -6.24
N LYS A 125 -15.46 -14.74 -6.01
CA LYS A 125 -16.77 -15.34 -5.77
C LYS A 125 -17.28 -15.05 -4.37
N LYS A 126 -16.39 -15.07 -3.39
CA LYS A 126 -16.70 -14.83 -1.98
C LYS A 126 -15.60 -14.04 -1.33
N LEU A 127 -15.99 -12.97 -0.63
CA LEU A 127 -15.13 -12.20 0.24
C LEU A 127 -15.41 -12.57 1.68
N PHE A 128 -14.37 -12.88 2.45
CA PHE A 128 -14.44 -13.03 3.89
C PHE A 128 -13.58 -11.97 4.56
N ASN A 129 -14.22 -11.13 5.34
CA ASN A 129 -13.57 -10.08 6.10
C ASN A 129 -13.46 -10.54 7.56
N GLN A 130 -12.23 -10.79 8.02
CA GLN A 130 -11.94 -11.24 9.39
C GLN A 130 -11.96 -10.09 10.41
N GLY A 131 -12.27 -8.86 10.00
CA GLY A 131 -12.17 -7.67 10.83
C GLY A 131 -10.82 -6.98 10.72
N MET A 132 -10.57 -6.01 11.60
CA MET A 132 -9.32 -5.26 11.65
C MET A 132 -8.31 -5.96 12.55
N LEU A 133 -7.09 -6.13 12.07
CA LEU A 133 -5.97 -6.54 12.90
C LEU A 133 -5.50 -5.33 13.71
N LEU A 134 -5.63 -5.40 15.02
CA LEU A 134 -5.27 -4.33 15.93
C LEU A 134 -3.98 -4.65 16.67
N ALA A 135 -3.17 -3.63 16.90
CA ALA A 135 -1.99 -3.69 17.75
C ALA A 135 -2.01 -2.54 18.76
N TYR A 136 -1.35 -2.74 19.91
CA TYR A 136 -1.19 -1.66 20.87
C TYR A 136 -0.19 -0.62 20.34
N SER A 137 -0.58 0.65 20.43
CA SER A 137 0.33 1.77 20.30
C SER A 137 0.62 2.37 21.67
N TYR A 138 1.86 2.76 21.88
CA TYR A 138 2.33 3.29 23.15
C TYR A 138 2.63 4.77 22.99
N ARG A 139 1.98 5.61 23.80
CA ARG A 139 2.12 7.06 23.74
C ARG A 139 2.45 7.59 25.11
N ASP A 140 3.44 8.49 25.20
CA ASP A 140 3.77 9.17 26.44
C ASP A 140 2.77 10.30 26.76
N PRO A 141 2.79 10.87 27.98
CA PRO A 141 1.91 11.97 28.34
C PRO A 141 2.07 13.24 27.51
N ARG A 142 3.19 13.39 26.81
CA ARG A 142 3.44 14.50 25.87
C ARG A 142 2.88 14.22 24.48
N GLY A 143 2.26 13.05 24.29
CA GLY A 143 1.66 12.66 23.02
C GLY A 143 2.60 11.99 22.01
N LYS A 144 3.86 11.74 22.36
CA LYS A 144 4.83 11.08 21.47
C LYS A 144 4.61 9.57 21.47
N TYR A 145 4.59 8.96 20.28
CA TYR A 145 4.53 7.51 20.11
C TYR A 145 5.90 6.86 20.25
N HIS A 146 5.93 5.67 20.81
CA HIS A 146 7.12 4.88 21.07
C HIS A 146 6.97 3.48 20.47
N PRO A 147 8.06 2.88 19.94
CA PRO A 147 8.03 1.51 19.43
C PRO A 147 7.84 0.52 20.58
N PRO A 148 7.23 -0.64 20.36
CA PRO A 148 7.01 -1.67 21.40
C PRO A 148 8.30 -2.10 22.09
N THR A 149 9.44 -2.08 21.38
CA THR A 149 10.76 -2.43 21.92
C THR A 149 11.30 -1.43 22.94
N ALA A 150 10.74 -0.22 23.01
CA ALA A 150 11.09 0.79 23.99
C ALA A 150 10.16 0.76 25.23
N VAL A 151 9.25 -0.22 25.31
CA VAL A 151 8.23 -0.30 26.36
C VAL A 151 8.46 -1.56 27.19
N VAL A 152 8.58 -1.40 28.49
CA VAL A 152 8.73 -2.52 29.45
C VAL A 152 7.46 -2.64 30.26
N ASN A 153 6.85 -3.82 30.24
CA ASN A 153 5.74 -4.15 31.13
C ASN A 153 6.28 -4.45 32.53
N GLN A 154 5.86 -3.66 33.51
CA GLN A 154 6.05 -4.00 34.94
C GLN A 154 4.79 -4.67 35.50
N PRO A 155 4.94 -5.60 36.44
CA PRO A 155 3.80 -6.43 36.96
C PRO A 155 2.61 -5.64 37.50
N ASP A 156 2.79 -4.40 37.93
CA ASP A 156 1.75 -3.58 38.58
C ASP A 156 1.26 -2.41 37.69
N SER A 157 0.95 -2.69 36.44
CA SER A 157 0.24 -1.76 35.51
C SER A 157 0.94 -0.44 35.18
N ALA A 158 2.20 -0.25 35.49
CA ALA A 158 3.00 0.85 34.98
C ALA A 158 3.86 0.39 33.82
N VAL A 159 3.67 0.96 32.62
CA VAL A 159 4.57 0.74 31.49
C VAL A 159 5.67 1.80 31.54
N VAL A 160 6.90 1.38 31.73
CA VAL A 160 8.06 2.27 31.73
C VAL A 160 8.71 2.24 30.36
N LEU A 161 8.90 3.40 29.79
CA LEU A 161 9.63 3.56 28.52
C LEU A 161 11.12 3.48 28.81
N VAL A 162 11.79 2.48 28.21
CA VAL A 162 13.24 2.37 28.26
C VAL A 162 13.80 2.66 26.87
N PRO A 163 14.60 3.70 26.67
CA PRO A 163 15.30 3.90 25.41
C PRO A 163 16.27 2.74 25.15
N THR A 164 16.25 2.23 23.93
CA THR A 164 17.06 1.08 23.48
C THR A 164 18.59 1.27 23.59
N LYS A 165 19.06 2.44 24.02
CA LYS A 165 20.48 2.79 24.16
C LYS A 165 20.88 3.16 25.60
N TRP A 166 20.10 2.76 26.59
CA TRP A 166 20.48 3.02 27.97
C TRP A 166 21.34 1.92 28.53
N SER A 167 22.53 2.31 28.92
CA SER A 167 23.47 1.52 29.73
C SER A 167 23.51 2.10 31.14
N ASP A 168 24.10 1.38 32.07
CA ASP A 168 24.37 1.84 33.45
C ASP A 168 25.10 3.18 33.50
N ALA A 169 25.79 3.55 32.41
CA ALA A 169 26.46 4.83 32.24
C ALA A 169 25.51 6.02 31.89
N ASN A 170 24.24 5.74 31.57
CA ASN A 170 23.28 6.79 31.22
C ASN A 170 21.90 6.49 31.83
N PRO A 171 21.71 6.75 33.12
CA PRO A 171 20.50 6.37 33.86
C PRO A 171 19.25 7.12 33.42
N LEU A 172 18.10 6.52 33.68
CA LEU A 172 16.77 7.07 33.40
C LEU A 172 16.64 8.49 34.01
N PRO A 173 16.29 9.53 33.22
CA PRO A 173 15.98 10.83 33.80
C PRO A 173 14.92 10.72 34.88
N THR A 174 15.11 11.43 35.98
CA THR A 174 14.20 11.38 37.17
C THR A 174 12.76 11.75 36.79
N GLU A 175 12.60 12.59 35.75
CA GLU A 175 11.32 13.06 35.22
C GLU A 175 10.50 11.93 34.53
N LEU A 176 11.13 10.82 34.19
CA LEU A 176 10.46 9.67 33.59
C LEU A 176 10.08 8.59 34.63
N LYS A 177 10.50 8.75 35.90
CA LYS A 177 10.09 7.84 36.98
C LYS A 177 8.64 8.16 37.35
N GLY A 178 7.75 7.21 37.09
CA GLY A 178 6.31 7.35 37.42
C GLY A 178 5.40 7.71 36.23
N LEU A 179 5.88 7.67 35.01
CA LEU A 179 5.06 7.89 33.82
C LEU A 179 3.98 6.77 33.67
N ARG A 180 2.74 7.18 33.79
CA ARG A 180 1.57 6.35 33.47
C ARG A 180 1.38 6.37 31.94
N ILE A 181 1.50 5.24 31.27
CA ILE A 181 1.09 5.16 29.86
C ILE A 181 -0.43 5.01 29.84
N VAL A 182 -1.07 6.03 29.28
CA VAL A 182 -2.50 5.97 29.02
C VAL A 182 -2.71 5.07 27.81
N ARG A 183 -3.41 3.96 27.98
CA ARG A 183 -3.91 3.16 26.85
C ARG A 183 -4.92 4.00 26.10
N HIS A 184 -4.61 4.41 24.90
CA HIS A 184 -5.63 4.88 23.96
C HIS A 184 -6.22 3.67 23.23
N ALA A 185 -7.22 3.06 23.83
CA ALA A 185 -8.16 2.25 23.08
C ALA A 185 -9.19 3.23 22.49
N SER A 186 -9.05 3.57 21.22
CA SER A 186 -10.06 4.35 20.51
C SER A 186 -11.25 3.49 20.05
N VAL A 187 -11.31 2.23 20.48
CA VAL A 187 -12.46 1.33 20.31
C VAL A 187 -12.48 0.42 21.54
N GLU A 188 -13.63 0.21 22.12
CA GLU A 188 -13.83 -0.84 23.13
C GLU A 188 -13.30 -2.15 22.56
N ALA A 189 -12.15 -2.59 23.05
CA ALA A 189 -11.57 -3.85 22.61
C ALA A 189 -12.46 -4.99 23.10
N PRO A 190 -12.88 -5.92 22.23
CA PRO A 190 -13.48 -7.15 22.69
C PRO A 190 -12.49 -7.86 23.61
N SER A 191 -12.98 -8.40 24.69
CA SER A 191 -12.24 -8.94 25.83
C SER A 191 -11.43 -10.22 25.55
N ARG A 192 -11.19 -10.58 24.27
CA ARG A 192 -10.33 -11.69 23.86
C ARG A 192 -9.64 -11.37 22.54
N CYS A 193 -8.32 -11.23 22.60
CA CYS A 193 -7.45 -11.35 21.45
C CYS A 193 -6.89 -12.78 21.47
N GLU A 194 -7.52 -13.69 20.76
CA GLU A 194 -6.91 -15.00 20.47
C GLU A 194 -5.99 -14.79 19.26
N MET A 195 -4.69 -14.93 19.50
CA MET A 195 -3.69 -15.03 18.43
C MET A 195 -3.80 -16.42 17.81
N PHE A 196 -4.12 -16.49 16.54
CA PHE A 196 -3.82 -17.64 15.71
C PHE A 196 -2.50 -17.36 14.96
N LEU A 197 -1.53 -18.23 15.23
CA LEU A 197 -0.29 -18.37 14.45
C LEU A 197 -0.60 -19.07 13.13
#